data_e7e492c4e0424f7ba95aceb88a6ed71b
#
_entry.id   e7e492c4e0424f7ba95aceb88a6ed71b
#
_cell.length_a   1.000
_cell.length_b   1.000
_cell.length_c   1.000
_cell.angle_alpha   90.00
_cell.angle_beta   90.00
_cell.angle_gamma   90.00
#
_symmetry.space_group_name_H-M   'P 1'
#
loop_
_entity.id
_entity.type
_entity.pdbx_description
1 polymer ?
#
loop_
_entity_poly.entity_id
_entity_poly.type
_entity_poly.pdbx_seq_one_letter_code
_entity_poly.pdbx_strand_id
1 'polypeptide(L)'
;MIIKQIAVGNSNEGFIESKFTDGFNIILSDDNNRGKTVLIQSILYALGNQPPAFPYSFEYKKYIYIIQFEVENKEYWVCRKNNEFIINNNGTLFFAESISEFKHYWDKNICTLPKIKINNIERIVDPSLFVQLFFVGQDKKSTDNIQNKGFYRKDDFYNMVYEIAGLGSIKLNVEELEIAKKCLKNFKDERNTLIKSNNLLKSDKHSSEILSVVKDKIAFEEKIKQIDRIQEEISNLKKERNRCVNRRVSWEKTIKELNSLNRTIKTGELKCMDCNSTNIGNPQLDRVD
;
A
#
# COMPACT_ATOMS: atom_id res chain seq x y z
N MET A 1 -8.93 -3.89 14.57
CA MET A 1 -9.79 -5.08 14.37
C MET A 1 -9.15 -6.24 15.10
N ILE A 2 -9.90 -6.94 15.93
CA ILE A 2 -9.45 -8.10 16.72
C ILE A 2 -10.30 -9.30 16.29
N ILE A 3 -9.68 -10.37 15.83
CA ILE A 3 -10.37 -11.60 15.44
C ILE A 3 -10.64 -12.40 16.72
N LYS A 4 -11.87 -12.79 16.94
CA LYS A 4 -12.29 -13.57 18.12
C LYS A 4 -12.44 -15.06 17.80
N GLN A 5 -13.02 -15.37 16.64
CA GLN A 5 -13.33 -16.75 16.26
C GLN A 5 -13.42 -16.88 14.74
N ILE A 6 -13.08 -18.07 14.26
CA ILE A 6 -13.40 -18.49 12.88
C ILE A 6 -13.98 -19.89 12.89
N ALA A 7 -15.02 -20.09 12.09
CA ALA A 7 -15.58 -21.39 11.79
C ALA A 7 -15.55 -21.64 10.28
N VAL A 8 -15.20 -22.84 9.88
CA VAL A 8 -15.18 -23.28 8.48
C VAL A 8 -15.86 -24.65 8.43
N GLY A 9 -16.87 -24.79 7.61
CA GLY A 9 -17.57 -26.07 7.54
C GLY A 9 -18.46 -26.23 6.31
N ASN A 10 -18.88 -27.45 6.11
CA ASN A 10 -19.90 -27.84 5.13
C ASN A 10 -20.88 -28.84 5.80
N SER A 11 -21.71 -29.51 5.03
CA SER A 11 -22.68 -30.48 5.56
C SER A 11 -22.05 -31.71 6.25
N ASN A 12 -20.79 -32.01 5.99
CA ASN A 12 -20.13 -33.26 6.40
C ASN A 12 -19.07 -33.04 7.48
N GLU A 13 -18.47 -31.88 7.51
CA GLU A 13 -17.36 -31.58 8.42
C GLU A 13 -17.32 -30.10 8.80
N GLY A 14 -16.74 -29.79 9.93
CA GLY A 14 -16.57 -28.43 10.39
C GLY A 14 -15.40 -28.30 11.36
N PHE A 15 -14.82 -27.12 11.34
CA PHE A 15 -13.73 -26.73 12.23
C PHE A 15 -14.04 -25.35 12.81
N ILE A 16 -13.79 -25.20 14.11
CA ILE A 16 -13.96 -23.92 14.82
C ILE A 16 -12.69 -23.64 15.59
N GLU A 17 -12.14 -22.46 15.42
CA GLU A 17 -11.08 -21.90 16.26
C GLU A 17 -11.58 -20.67 17.00
N SER A 18 -11.64 -20.77 18.32
CA SER A 18 -12.17 -19.72 19.20
C SER A 18 -11.17 -19.23 20.24
N LYS A 19 -9.91 -19.65 20.14
CA LYS A 19 -8.86 -19.35 21.13
C LYS A 19 -8.01 -18.12 20.75
N PHE A 20 -8.50 -17.28 19.87
CA PHE A 20 -7.80 -16.03 19.55
C PHE A 20 -7.88 -15.05 20.72
N THR A 21 -6.76 -14.41 21.00
CA THR A 21 -6.61 -13.38 22.04
C THR A 21 -6.37 -12.02 21.41
N ASP A 22 -6.53 -10.96 22.17
CA ASP A 22 -6.39 -9.58 21.72
C ASP A 22 -4.94 -9.20 21.37
N GLY A 23 -3.99 -10.06 21.67
CA GLY A 23 -2.58 -9.81 21.43
C GLY A 23 -2.00 -10.68 20.33
N PHE A 24 -0.80 -11.14 20.58
CA PHE A 24 -0.04 -11.98 19.66
C PHE A 24 -0.55 -13.43 19.75
N ASN A 25 -0.97 -14.00 18.62
CA ASN A 25 -1.46 -15.37 18.51
C ASN A 25 -0.47 -16.21 17.70
N ILE A 26 -0.10 -17.38 18.23
CA ILE A 26 0.79 -18.33 17.56
C ILE A 26 -0.01 -19.58 17.22
N ILE A 27 -0.06 -19.92 15.93
CA ILE A 27 -0.70 -21.16 15.45
C ILE A 27 0.38 -22.20 15.21
N LEU A 28 0.40 -23.22 16.06
CA LEU A 28 1.37 -24.30 16.02
C LEU A 28 0.71 -25.62 15.61
N SER A 29 1.44 -26.50 14.99
CA SER A 29 1.10 -27.89 14.81
C SER A 29 2.37 -28.71 14.68
N ASP A 30 2.28 -29.98 15.06
CA ASP A 30 3.39 -30.95 15.07
C ASP A 30 3.87 -31.27 13.63
N ASP A 31 2.96 -31.15 12.64
CA ASP A 31 3.22 -31.46 11.24
C ASP A 31 2.97 -30.28 10.28
N ASN A 32 3.68 -30.29 9.16
CA ASN A 32 3.54 -29.23 8.14
C ASN A 32 2.18 -29.23 7.39
N ASN A 33 1.46 -30.35 7.35
CA ASN A 33 0.23 -30.49 6.55
C ASN A 33 -1.08 -30.44 7.39
N ARG A 34 -1.06 -29.85 8.57
CA ARG A 34 -2.21 -29.79 9.52
C ARG A 34 -3.12 -28.59 9.34
N GLY A 35 -3.17 -27.98 8.17
CA GLY A 35 -4.17 -26.95 7.86
C GLY A 35 -3.88 -25.53 8.37
N LYS A 36 -2.70 -25.22 8.93
CA LYS A 36 -2.33 -23.84 9.37
C LYS A 36 -2.58 -22.80 8.29
N THR A 37 -2.11 -23.07 7.08
CA THR A 37 -2.29 -22.18 5.93
C THR A 37 -3.77 -22.06 5.55
N VAL A 38 -4.53 -23.16 5.62
CA VAL A 38 -5.98 -23.16 5.34
C VAL A 38 -6.69 -22.26 6.33
N LEU A 39 -6.36 -22.33 7.63
CA LEU A 39 -6.97 -21.51 8.66
C LEU A 39 -6.75 -20.02 8.41
N ILE A 40 -5.50 -19.59 8.18
CA ILE A 40 -5.19 -18.18 7.88
C ILE A 40 -5.84 -17.72 6.58
N GLN A 41 -5.80 -18.53 5.53
CA GLN A 41 -6.46 -18.22 4.26
C GLN A 41 -7.99 -18.14 4.42
N SER A 42 -8.58 -18.95 5.29
CA SER A 42 -10.01 -18.91 5.60
C SER A 42 -10.43 -17.61 6.28
N ILE A 43 -9.61 -17.09 7.19
CA ILE A 43 -9.82 -15.76 7.80
C ILE A 43 -9.85 -14.69 6.72
N LEU A 44 -8.84 -14.68 5.87
CA LEU A 44 -8.73 -13.68 4.78
C LEU A 44 -9.90 -13.82 3.79
N TYR A 45 -10.26 -15.05 3.46
CA TYR A 45 -11.37 -15.32 2.54
C TYR A 45 -12.70 -14.85 3.13
N ALA A 46 -12.99 -15.13 4.39
CA ALA A 46 -14.19 -14.66 5.08
C ALA A 46 -14.30 -13.13 5.08
N LEU A 47 -13.17 -12.42 5.16
CA LEU A 47 -13.07 -10.96 5.10
C LEU A 47 -13.12 -10.37 3.67
N GLY A 48 -13.54 -11.14 2.68
CA GLY A 48 -13.75 -10.65 1.31
C GLY A 48 -12.53 -10.81 0.39
N ASN A 49 -11.41 -11.35 0.87
CA ASN A 49 -10.25 -11.55 0.01
C ASN A 49 -10.45 -12.75 -0.95
N GLN A 50 -9.81 -12.67 -2.11
CA GLN A 50 -9.60 -13.83 -2.97
C GLN A 50 -8.39 -14.60 -2.44
N PRO A 51 -8.51 -15.87 -2.08
CA PRO A 51 -7.38 -16.60 -1.52
C PRO A 51 -6.30 -16.79 -2.58
N PRO A 52 -5.07 -16.32 -2.35
CA PRO A 52 -4.01 -16.49 -3.32
C PRO A 52 -3.53 -17.93 -3.42
N ALA A 53 -3.73 -18.75 -2.39
CA ALA A 53 -3.25 -20.12 -2.36
C ALA A 53 -3.91 -20.97 -1.28
N PHE A 54 -5.11 -21.43 -1.49
CA PHE A 54 -5.53 -22.65 -0.83
C PHE A 54 -4.76 -23.85 -1.44
N PRO A 55 -4.44 -24.88 -0.65
CA PRO A 55 -3.93 -26.13 -1.20
C PRO A 55 -4.88 -26.66 -2.28
N TYR A 56 -4.31 -27.21 -3.37
CA TYR A 56 -5.10 -27.69 -4.52
C TYR A 56 -6.16 -28.75 -4.13
N SER A 57 -5.87 -29.52 -3.08
CA SER A 57 -6.79 -30.52 -2.53
C SER A 57 -7.95 -29.95 -1.72
N PHE A 58 -7.91 -28.66 -1.35
CA PHE A 58 -8.95 -28.02 -0.56
C PHE A 58 -9.94 -27.27 -1.45
N GLU A 59 -11.11 -27.87 -1.65
CA GLU A 59 -12.19 -27.30 -2.47
C GLU A 59 -12.95 -26.19 -1.72
N TYR A 60 -12.26 -25.07 -1.47
CA TYR A 60 -12.72 -23.99 -0.60
C TYR A 60 -14.13 -23.47 -0.93
N LYS A 61 -14.59 -23.57 -2.17
CA LYS A 61 -15.94 -23.13 -2.59
C LYS A 61 -17.07 -23.98 -2.02
N LYS A 62 -16.77 -25.20 -1.54
CA LYS A 62 -17.76 -26.09 -0.91
C LYS A 62 -18.05 -25.74 0.55
N TYR A 63 -17.22 -24.89 1.16
CA TYR A 63 -17.31 -24.54 2.56
C TYR A 63 -17.99 -23.20 2.79
N ILE A 64 -18.58 -23.07 3.96
CA ILE A 64 -19.08 -21.83 4.55
C ILE A 64 -18.04 -21.36 5.54
N TYR A 65 -17.77 -20.08 5.55
CA TYR A 65 -16.79 -19.43 6.42
C TYR A 65 -17.50 -18.42 7.30
N ILE A 66 -17.34 -18.52 8.61
CA ILE A 66 -17.94 -17.60 9.57
C ILE A 66 -16.80 -17.03 10.41
N ILE A 67 -16.65 -15.72 10.42
CA ILE A 67 -15.69 -15.03 11.25
C ILE A 67 -16.38 -14.07 12.21
N GLN A 68 -15.95 -14.10 13.45
CA GLN A 68 -16.31 -13.12 14.47
C GLN A 68 -15.11 -12.23 14.74
N PHE A 69 -15.33 -10.95 14.74
CA PHE A 69 -14.30 -9.96 15.03
C PHE A 69 -14.88 -8.72 15.70
N GLU A 70 -14.01 -7.96 16.33
CA GLU A 70 -14.31 -6.73 17.03
C GLU A 70 -13.59 -5.55 16.35
N VAL A 71 -14.33 -4.45 16.13
CA VAL A 71 -13.80 -3.17 15.70
C VAL A 71 -14.39 -2.08 16.59
N GLU A 72 -13.54 -1.27 17.21
CA GLU A 72 -13.96 -0.16 18.08
C GLU A 72 -14.97 -0.59 19.19
N ASN A 73 -14.69 -1.74 19.82
CA ASN A 73 -15.55 -2.34 20.87
C ASN A 73 -16.94 -2.78 20.38
N LYS A 74 -17.14 -2.95 19.08
CA LYS A 74 -18.35 -3.51 18.50
C LYS A 74 -18.06 -4.85 17.88
N GLU A 75 -18.90 -5.82 18.15
CA GLU A 75 -18.79 -7.18 17.58
C GLU A 75 -19.53 -7.29 16.26
N TYR A 76 -18.87 -7.98 15.34
CA TYR A 76 -19.41 -8.28 14.01
C TYR A 76 -19.21 -9.75 13.69
N TRP A 77 -20.18 -10.29 13.00
CA TRP A 77 -20.09 -11.63 12.41
C TRP A 77 -20.22 -11.50 10.90
N VAL A 78 -19.35 -12.17 10.19
CA VAL A 78 -19.42 -12.28 8.74
C VAL A 78 -19.45 -13.74 8.37
N CYS A 79 -20.49 -14.15 7.66
CA CYS A 79 -20.61 -15.45 7.04
C CYS A 79 -20.41 -15.29 5.54
N ARG A 80 -19.54 -16.05 4.93
CA ARG A 80 -19.29 -16.06 3.49
C ARG A 80 -19.47 -17.44 2.90
N LYS A 81 -20.19 -17.48 1.77
CA LYS A 81 -20.23 -18.62 0.86
C LYS A 81 -20.04 -18.12 -0.58
N ASN A 82 -18.95 -18.48 -1.20
CA ASN A 82 -18.58 -17.99 -2.54
C ASN A 82 -18.49 -16.45 -2.60
N ASN A 83 -19.39 -15.80 -3.33
CA ASN A 83 -19.47 -14.34 -3.46
C ASN A 83 -20.54 -13.71 -2.56
N GLU A 84 -21.29 -14.52 -1.84
CA GLU A 84 -22.38 -14.10 -0.98
C GLU A 84 -21.88 -13.90 0.45
N PHE A 85 -22.37 -12.85 1.09
CA PHE A 85 -22.02 -12.51 2.46
C PHE A 85 -23.28 -12.25 3.28
N ILE A 86 -23.26 -12.70 4.52
CA ILE A 86 -24.22 -12.31 5.55
C ILE A 86 -23.42 -11.63 6.66
N ILE A 87 -23.75 -10.40 6.98
CA ILE A 87 -23.10 -9.63 8.03
C ILE A 87 -24.11 -9.44 9.15
N ASN A 88 -23.72 -9.80 10.36
CA ASN A 88 -24.48 -9.49 11.56
C ASN A 88 -23.77 -8.37 12.33
N ASN A 89 -24.46 -7.26 12.51
CA ASN A 89 -24.08 -6.13 13.32
C ASN A 89 -25.09 -5.97 14.47
N ASN A 90 -24.73 -6.47 15.66
CA ASN A 90 -25.56 -6.41 16.86
C ASN A 90 -27.03 -6.85 16.63
N GLY A 91 -27.24 -7.96 15.94
CA GLY A 91 -28.56 -8.51 15.66
C GLY A 91 -29.20 -8.00 14.36
N THR A 92 -28.64 -6.97 13.73
CA THR A 92 -29.08 -6.54 12.40
C THR A 92 -28.34 -7.30 11.33
N LEU A 93 -29.08 -8.04 10.51
CA LEU A 93 -28.52 -8.82 9.39
C LEU A 93 -28.52 -8.00 8.11
N PHE A 94 -27.39 -8.02 7.43
CA PHE A 94 -27.23 -7.48 6.08
C PHE A 94 -26.78 -8.60 5.14
N PHE A 95 -27.41 -8.69 3.99
CA PHE A 95 -27.04 -9.64 2.96
C PHE A 95 -26.39 -8.91 1.77
N ALA A 96 -25.26 -9.41 1.30
CA ALA A 96 -24.57 -8.90 0.13
C ALA A 96 -24.33 -10.05 -0.88
N GLU A 97 -24.76 -9.84 -2.12
CA GLU A 97 -24.61 -10.80 -3.21
C GLU A 97 -23.24 -10.73 -3.90
N SER A 98 -22.46 -9.71 -3.55
CA SER A 98 -21.16 -9.46 -4.18
C SER A 98 -20.16 -8.86 -3.22
N ILE A 99 -18.85 -9.02 -3.56
CA ILE A 99 -17.76 -8.34 -2.87
C ILE A 99 -17.92 -6.81 -2.94
N SER A 100 -18.52 -6.30 -4.01
CA SER A 100 -18.77 -4.86 -4.15
C SER A 100 -19.75 -4.34 -3.11
N GLU A 101 -20.87 -5.01 -2.90
CA GLU A 101 -21.83 -4.65 -1.87
C GLU A 101 -21.27 -4.82 -0.48
N PHE A 102 -20.54 -5.92 -0.25
CA PHE A 102 -19.85 -6.19 1.00
C PHE A 102 -18.91 -5.05 1.38
N LYS A 103 -18.04 -4.60 0.48
CA LYS A 103 -17.10 -3.51 0.78
C LYS A 103 -17.78 -2.16 1.01
N HIS A 104 -18.88 -1.87 0.32
CA HIS A 104 -19.68 -0.67 0.55
C HIS A 104 -20.35 -0.68 1.92
N TYR A 105 -20.90 -1.84 2.34
CA TYR A 105 -21.43 -2.00 3.69
C TYR A 105 -20.33 -1.82 4.74
N TRP A 106 -19.17 -2.44 4.49
CA TRP A 106 -18.01 -2.35 5.38
C TRP A 106 -17.55 -0.90 5.58
N ASP A 107 -17.35 -0.17 4.50
CA ASP A 107 -16.93 1.24 4.51
C ASP A 107 -17.90 2.13 5.28
N LYS A 108 -19.20 1.87 5.17
CA LYS A 108 -20.24 2.70 5.80
C LYS A 108 -20.51 2.34 7.26
N ASN A 109 -20.43 1.06 7.63
CA ASN A 109 -21.01 0.59 8.91
C ASN A 109 -19.97 -0.06 9.85
N ILE A 110 -18.81 -0.47 9.37
CA ILE A 110 -17.80 -1.16 10.19
C ILE A 110 -16.58 -0.27 10.40
N CYS A 111 -15.85 0.05 9.34
CA CYS A 111 -14.78 1.03 9.35
C CYS A 111 -14.52 1.55 7.94
N THR A 112 -14.10 2.81 7.86
CA THR A 112 -13.80 3.48 6.60
C THR A 112 -12.65 2.78 5.89
N LEU A 113 -12.90 2.38 4.64
CA LEU A 113 -11.89 1.81 3.76
C LEU A 113 -11.20 2.90 2.94
N PRO A 114 -9.93 2.72 2.60
CA PRO A 114 -9.23 3.66 1.74
C PRO A 114 -9.90 3.72 0.36
N LYS A 115 -9.86 4.90 -0.27
CA LYS A 115 -10.39 5.15 -1.60
C LYS A 115 -9.26 5.49 -2.55
N ILE A 116 -9.29 4.90 -3.73
CA ILE A 116 -8.32 5.16 -4.79
C ILE A 116 -9.01 5.64 -6.06
N LYS A 117 -8.33 6.49 -6.82
CA LYS A 117 -8.82 6.91 -8.15
C LYS A 117 -8.26 5.97 -9.21
N ILE A 118 -9.16 5.27 -9.91
CA ILE A 118 -8.85 4.48 -11.09
C ILE A 118 -9.59 5.11 -12.27
N ASN A 119 -8.87 5.53 -13.30
CA ASN A 119 -9.44 6.21 -14.47
C ASN A 119 -10.33 7.43 -14.09
N ASN A 120 -9.86 8.26 -13.17
CA ASN A 120 -10.57 9.44 -12.62
C ASN A 120 -11.87 9.13 -11.86
N ILE A 121 -12.19 7.86 -11.60
CA ILE A 121 -13.32 7.43 -10.78
C ILE A 121 -12.79 7.02 -9.41
N GLU A 122 -13.33 7.64 -8.36
CA GLU A 122 -13.03 7.25 -6.99
C GLU A 122 -13.72 5.91 -6.66
N ARG A 123 -12.95 4.97 -6.15
CA ARG A 123 -13.41 3.62 -5.80
C ARG A 123 -12.90 3.23 -4.43
N ILE A 124 -13.75 2.58 -3.65
CA ILE A 124 -13.35 1.92 -2.41
C ILE A 124 -12.40 0.78 -2.77
N VAL A 125 -11.30 0.68 -2.04
CA VAL A 125 -10.31 -0.39 -2.23
C VAL A 125 -10.95 -1.75 -1.94
N ASP A 126 -10.65 -2.74 -2.78
CA ASP A 126 -11.13 -4.09 -2.53
C ASP A 126 -10.31 -4.75 -1.40
N PRO A 127 -10.94 -5.65 -0.62
CA PRO A 127 -10.25 -6.36 0.45
C PRO A 127 -8.97 -7.07 -0.01
N SER A 128 -8.92 -7.56 -1.25
CA SER A 128 -7.75 -8.22 -1.83
C SER A 128 -6.52 -7.32 -1.97
N LEU A 129 -6.70 -6.03 -2.18
CA LEU A 129 -5.61 -5.06 -2.21
C LEU A 129 -5.27 -4.59 -0.79
N PHE A 130 -6.29 -4.35 0.04
CA PHE A 130 -6.14 -3.89 1.42
C PHE A 130 -5.39 -4.90 2.30
N VAL A 131 -5.71 -6.18 2.17
CA VAL A 131 -5.06 -7.27 2.91
C VAL A 131 -3.55 -7.34 2.65
N GLN A 132 -3.05 -6.90 1.50
CA GLN A 132 -1.61 -6.90 1.21
C GLN A 132 -0.78 -6.02 2.16
N LEU A 133 -1.40 -5.10 2.89
CA LEU A 133 -0.72 -4.30 3.91
C LEU A 133 -0.43 -5.09 5.19
N PHE A 134 -1.23 -6.12 5.47
CA PHE A 134 -1.25 -6.80 6.76
C PHE A 134 -0.86 -8.27 6.67
N PHE A 135 -0.89 -8.84 5.46
CA PHE A 135 -0.65 -10.26 5.26
C PHE A 135 0.64 -10.52 4.48
N VAL A 136 1.51 -11.34 5.07
CA VAL A 136 2.72 -11.85 4.41
C VAL A 136 2.57 -13.36 4.24
N GLY A 137 2.44 -13.81 2.99
CA GLY A 137 2.34 -15.23 2.65
C GLY A 137 3.68 -15.95 2.78
N GLN A 138 3.63 -17.26 3.12
CA GLN A 138 4.81 -18.07 3.33
C GLN A 138 5.63 -18.31 2.04
N ASP A 139 4.95 -18.48 0.91
CA ASP A 139 5.57 -18.99 -0.32
C ASP A 139 6.13 -17.92 -1.26
N LYS A 140 5.86 -16.63 -0.99
CA LYS A 140 6.24 -15.55 -1.90
C LYS A 140 6.84 -14.39 -1.09
N LYS A 141 8.15 -14.42 -0.96
CA LYS A 141 8.93 -13.43 -0.17
C LYS A 141 9.40 -12.21 -0.96
N SER A 142 9.06 -12.07 -2.25
CA SER A 142 9.48 -10.92 -3.03
C SER A 142 8.54 -9.72 -2.85
N THR A 143 9.09 -8.52 -2.84
CA THR A 143 8.33 -7.27 -2.80
C THR A 143 7.37 -7.12 -3.98
N ASP A 144 7.65 -7.75 -5.10
CA ASP A 144 6.78 -7.77 -6.28
C ASP A 144 5.43 -8.45 -6.01
N ASN A 145 5.41 -9.44 -5.10
CA ASN A 145 4.17 -10.12 -4.72
C ASN A 145 3.24 -9.28 -3.81
N ILE A 146 3.79 -8.30 -3.09
CA ILE A 146 3.02 -7.36 -2.28
C ILE A 146 2.35 -6.32 -3.18
N GLN A 147 2.98 -5.99 -4.33
CA GLN A 147 2.60 -4.88 -5.20
C GLN A 147 1.81 -5.28 -6.44
N ASN A 148 1.81 -6.55 -6.82
CA ASN A 148 1.26 -7.05 -8.09
C ASN A 148 0.32 -8.24 -7.88
N LYS A 149 -0.78 -8.06 -7.13
CA LYS A 149 -1.78 -9.11 -7.03
C LYS A 149 -3.04 -8.79 -7.82
N GLY A 150 -3.40 -9.70 -8.70
CA GLY A 150 -4.65 -9.68 -9.43
C GLY A 150 -4.72 -8.56 -10.47
N PHE A 151 -5.86 -7.90 -10.51
CA PHE A 151 -6.19 -6.84 -11.46
C PHE A 151 -5.63 -5.47 -11.10
N TYR A 152 -5.00 -5.34 -9.93
CA TYR A 152 -4.47 -4.07 -9.44
C TYR A 152 -3.07 -3.82 -9.97
N ARG A 153 -2.83 -2.56 -10.34
CA ARG A 153 -1.52 -2.09 -10.75
C ARG A 153 -0.69 -1.70 -9.52
N LYS A 154 0.61 -1.67 -9.70
CA LYS A 154 1.54 -1.20 -8.68
C LYS A 154 1.19 0.21 -8.17
N ASP A 155 0.75 1.09 -9.09
CA ASP A 155 0.34 2.45 -8.76
C ASP A 155 -0.92 2.48 -7.88
N ASP A 156 -1.86 1.54 -8.04
CA ASP A 156 -3.06 1.44 -7.22
C ASP A 156 -2.70 1.11 -5.76
N PHE A 157 -1.72 0.22 -5.56
CA PHE A 157 -1.21 -0.10 -4.24
C PHE A 157 -0.54 1.13 -3.57
N TYR A 158 0.29 1.86 -4.28
CA TYR A 158 0.88 3.08 -3.76
C TYR A 158 -0.16 4.15 -3.45
N ASN A 159 -1.16 4.34 -4.31
CA ASN A 159 -2.25 5.28 -4.07
C ASN A 159 -3.02 4.92 -2.80
N MET A 160 -3.27 3.64 -2.56
CA MET A 160 -3.89 3.16 -1.32
C MET A 160 -3.02 3.48 -0.09
N VAL A 161 -1.71 3.21 -0.17
CA VAL A 161 -0.78 3.51 0.94
C VAL A 161 -0.73 5.01 1.23
N TYR A 162 -0.71 5.85 0.19
CA TYR A 162 -0.74 7.30 0.35
C TYR A 162 -2.05 7.78 0.98
N GLU A 163 -3.17 7.19 0.60
CA GLU A 163 -4.48 7.53 1.18
C GLU A 163 -4.53 7.18 2.67
N ILE A 164 -4.07 5.98 3.05
CA ILE A 164 -4.00 5.53 4.45
C ILE A 164 -3.05 6.41 5.27
N ALA A 165 -1.96 6.88 4.65
CA ALA A 165 -1.02 7.78 5.30
C ALA A 165 -1.53 9.24 5.41
N GLY A 166 -2.74 9.54 4.96
CA GLY A 166 -3.28 10.88 4.91
C GLY A 166 -2.61 11.79 3.87
N LEU A 167 -1.85 11.19 2.96
CA LEU A 167 -1.12 11.89 1.89
C LEU A 167 -1.92 11.93 0.58
N GLY A 168 -3.12 11.38 0.56
CA GLY A 168 -4.00 11.32 -0.60
C GLY A 168 -4.41 12.70 -1.15
N SER A 169 -4.43 13.72 -0.28
CA SER A 169 -4.63 15.11 -0.67
C SER A 169 -3.37 15.78 -1.24
N ILE A 170 -2.20 15.21 -1.02
CA ILE A 170 -0.99 15.52 -1.76
C ILE A 170 -1.06 14.77 -3.11
N LYS A 171 -2.17 14.87 -3.77
CA LYS A 171 -2.28 14.64 -5.21
C LYS A 171 -1.49 15.77 -5.89
N LEU A 172 -0.18 15.71 -5.71
CA LEU A 172 0.74 16.30 -6.65
C LEU A 172 0.25 15.85 -8.02
N ASN A 173 -0.63 16.66 -8.60
CA ASN A 173 -0.84 16.77 -10.02
C ASN A 173 -0.58 15.47 -10.81
N VAL A 174 -1.22 14.36 -10.41
CA VAL A 174 -1.24 13.14 -11.24
C VAL A 174 -1.73 13.53 -12.64
N GLU A 175 -2.66 14.50 -12.72
CA GLU A 175 -3.12 15.07 -13.98
C GLU A 175 -2.00 15.81 -14.70
N GLU A 176 -1.22 16.65 -14.03
CA GLU A 176 -0.06 17.32 -14.64
C GLU A 176 1.04 16.32 -15.02
N LEU A 177 1.25 15.30 -14.20
CA LEU A 177 2.21 14.23 -14.50
C LEU A 177 1.77 13.38 -15.70
N GLU A 178 0.47 13.10 -15.83
CA GLU A 178 -0.08 12.41 -17.00
C GLU A 178 -0.04 13.30 -18.25
N ILE A 179 -0.36 14.58 -18.13
CA ILE A 179 -0.20 15.57 -19.20
C ILE A 179 1.27 15.65 -19.62
N ALA A 180 2.19 15.75 -18.66
CA ALA A 180 3.63 15.80 -18.94
C ALA A 180 4.13 14.50 -19.60
N LYS A 181 3.66 13.32 -19.15
CA LYS A 181 3.97 12.03 -19.80
C LYS A 181 3.45 11.96 -21.23
N LYS A 182 2.24 12.47 -21.45
CA LYS A 182 1.62 12.52 -22.79
C LYS A 182 2.37 13.46 -23.73
N CYS A 183 2.74 14.64 -23.24
CA CYS A 183 3.60 15.57 -23.96
C CYS A 183 4.97 14.95 -24.28
N LEU A 184 5.61 14.31 -23.31
CA LEU A 184 6.90 13.63 -23.52
C LEU A 184 6.79 12.50 -24.56
N LYS A 185 5.69 11.77 -24.58
CA LYS A 185 5.45 10.74 -25.61
C LYS A 185 5.30 11.37 -26.97
N ASN A 186 4.49 12.42 -27.11
CA ASN A 186 4.31 13.14 -28.38
C ASN A 186 5.64 13.69 -28.91
N PHE A 187 6.46 14.32 -28.06
CA PHE A 187 7.78 14.81 -28.45
C PHE A 187 8.74 13.69 -28.86
N LYS A 188 8.68 12.51 -28.20
CA LYS A 188 9.47 11.36 -28.63
C LYS A 188 9.04 10.84 -30.01
N ASP A 189 7.74 10.83 -30.27
CA ASP A 189 7.19 10.38 -31.55
C ASP A 189 7.53 11.36 -32.67
N GLU A 190 7.41 12.69 -32.44
CA GLU A 190 7.87 13.74 -33.34
C GLU A 190 9.38 13.63 -33.61
N ARG A 191 10.19 13.44 -32.58
CA ARG A 191 11.64 13.23 -32.73
C ARG A 191 11.94 12.03 -33.61
N ASN A 192 11.27 10.91 -33.40
CA ASN A 192 11.47 9.70 -34.19
C ASN A 192 11.06 9.91 -35.65
N THR A 193 10.00 10.66 -35.91
CA THR A 193 9.54 11.02 -37.25
C THR A 193 10.57 11.90 -37.95
N LEU A 194 11.11 12.91 -37.25
CA LEU A 194 12.16 13.78 -37.78
C LEU A 194 13.47 13.03 -38.08
N ILE A 195 13.84 12.06 -37.20
CA ILE A 195 15.01 11.21 -37.43
C ILE A 195 14.81 10.35 -38.69
N LYS A 196 13.61 9.78 -38.86
CA LYS A 196 13.29 9.01 -40.08
C LYS A 196 13.33 9.89 -41.33
N SER A 197 12.74 11.08 -41.27
CA SER A 197 12.77 12.05 -42.38
C SER A 197 14.21 12.46 -42.75
N ASN A 198 15.04 12.77 -41.73
CA ASN A 198 16.45 13.10 -41.94
C ASN A 198 17.26 11.94 -42.54
N ASN A 199 16.96 10.70 -42.18
CA ASN A 199 17.61 9.53 -42.74
C ASN A 199 17.17 9.25 -44.21
N LEU A 200 15.91 9.55 -44.55
CA LEU A 200 15.41 9.52 -45.91
C LEU A 200 16.04 10.61 -46.79
N LEU A 201 16.19 11.83 -46.25
CA LEU A 201 16.82 13.00 -46.94
C LEU A 201 18.33 12.78 -47.16
N LYS A 202 19.01 12.00 -46.34
CA LYS A 202 20.43 11.65 -46.51
C LYS A 202 20.65 10.67 -47.68
N SER A 203 19.60 9.98 -48.12
CA SER A 203 19.66 9.05 -49.26
C SER A 203 19.36 9.72 -50.58
N ASP A 204 18.72 10.92 -50.64
CA ASP A 204 18.40 11.65 -51.86
C ASP A 204 19.18 12.97 -51.94
N LYS A 205 20.03 13.05 -52.93
CA LYS A 205 20.90 14.21 -53.24
C LYS A 205 20.11 15.39 -53.81
N HIS A 206 19.43 16.22 -52.99
CA HIS A 206 18.96 17.49 -53.41
C HIS A 206 19.32 18.62 -52.41
N SER A 207 20.18 19.53 -52.85
CA SER A 207 20.74 20.61 -52.04
C SER A 207 19.82 21.77 -51.72
N SER A 208 18.60 21.86 -52.28
CA SER A 208 17.62 22.92 -52.02
C SER A 208 16.75 22.70 -50.77
N GLU A 209 16.62 21.44 -50.32
CA GLU A 209 15.87 21.10 -49.12
C GLU A 209 16.70 21.19 -47.84
N ILE A 210 18.02 21.26 -47.95
CA ILE A 210 18.95 21.37 -46.82
C ILE A 210 18.74 22.65 -45.99
N LEU A 211 18.31 23.73 -46.61
CA LEU A 211 18.11 25.04 -45.94
C LEU A 211 16.85 25.05 -45.04
N SER A 212 15.79 24.32 -45.38
CA SER A 212 14.62 24.16 -44.50
C SER A 212 14.95 23.25 -43.32
N VAL A 213 15.70 22.18 -43.56
CA VAL A 213 16.15 21.23 -42.54
C VAL A 213 17.08 21.86 -41.50
N VAL A 214 17.88 22.87 -41.89
CA VAL A 214 18.76 23.59 -40.96
C VAL A 214 17.96 24.46 -39.99
N LYS A 215 16.86 25.13 -40.45
CA LYS A 215 15.97 25.90 -39.54
C LYS A 215 15.25 24.98 -38.55
N ASP A 216 14.76 23.86 -39.04
CA ASP A 216 14.10 22.87 -38.18
C ASP A 216 15.08 22.20 -37.20
N LYS A 217 16.36 22.03 -37.61
CA LYS A 217 17.41 21.53 -36.74
C LYS A 217 17.74 22.50 -35.60
N ILE A 218 17.80 23.80 -35.87
CA ILE A 218 18.06 24.85 -34.87
C ILE A 218 16.90 24.88 -33.84
N ALA A 219 15.65 24.88 -34.31
CA ALA A 219 14.48 24.82 -33.45
C ALA A 219 14.41 23.53 -32.61
N PHE A 220 14.90 22.43 -33.16
CA PHE A 220 14.97 21.13 -32.46
C PHE A 220 16.08 21.15 -31.40
N GLU A 221 17.25 21.71 -31.68
CA GLU A 221 18.34 21.86 -30.70
C GLU A 221 17.95 22.77 -29.54
N GLU A 222 17.16 23.84 -29.80
CA GLU A 222 16.60 24.67 -28.74
C GLU A 222 15.60 23.89 -27.84
N LYS A 223 14.73 23.10 -28.45
CA LYS A 223 13.80 22.22 -27.70
C LYS A 223 14.54 21.18 -26.86
N ILE A 224 15.61 20.57 -27.39
CA ILE A 224 16.47 19.66 -26.63
C ILE A 224 17.07 20.37 -25.42
N LYS A 225 17.63 21.55 -25.60
CA LYS A 225 18.19 22.34 -24.49
C LYS A 225 17.15 22.70 -23.44
N GLN A 226 15.89 22.93 -23.83
CA GLN A 226 14.79 23.15 -22.87
C GLN A 226 14.46 21.86 -22.11
N ILE A 227 14.42 20.72 -22.78
CA ILE A 227 14.19 19.42 -22.13
C ILE A 227 15.30 19.11 -21.13
N ASP A 228 16.56 19.33 -21.50
CA ASP A 228 17.70 19.10 -20.61
C ASP A 228 17.63 19.99 -19.35
N ARG A 229 17.25 21.26 -19.49
CA ARG A 229 17.02 22.18 -18.36
C ARG A 229 15.91 21.67 -17.43
N ILE A 230 14.78 21.26 -17.99
CA ILE A 230 13.66 20.72 -17.20
C ILE A 230 14.07 19.44 -16.50
N GLN A 231 14.86 18.55 -17.13
CA GLN A 231 15.38 17.35 -16.50
C GLN A 231 16.32 17.66 -15.34
N GLU A 232 17.15 18.69 -15.49
CA GLU A 232 18.04 19.16 -14.42
C GLU A 232 17.25 19.74 -13.24
N GLU A 233 16.22 20.56 -13.52
CA GLU A 233 15.29 21.06 -12.47
C GLU A 233 14.57 19.93 -11.74
N ILE A 234 14.04 18.96 -12.46
CA ILE A 234 13.41 17.76 -11.86
C ILE A 234 14.42 17.00 -10.98
N SER A 235 15.66 16.87 -11.43
CA SER A 235 16.71 16.22 -10.64
C SER A 235 17.01 16.98 -9.35
N ASN A 236 17.07 18.30 -9.43
CA ASN A 236 17.34 19.16 -8.27
C ASN A 236 16.18 19.15 -7.27
N LEU A 237 14.94 19.24 -7.75
CA LEU A 237 13.74 19.11 -6.91
C LEU A 237 13.64 17.75 -6.24
N LYS A 238 14.02 16.67 -6.91
CA LYS A 238 14.11 15.33 -6.29
C LYS A 238 15.15 15.29 -5.18
N LYS A 239 16.31 15.91 -5.36
CA LYS A 239 17.36 16.01 -4.32
C LYS A 239 16.88 16.81 -3.11
N GLU A 240 16.20 17.95 -3.34
CA GLU A 240 15.63 18.76 -2.26
C GLU A 240 14.53 18.02 -1.50
N ARG A 241 13.61 17.37 -2.22
CA ARG A 241 12.60 16.53 -1.62
C ARG A 241 13.22 15.45 -0.72
N ASN A 242 14.25 14.76 -1.20
CA ASN A 242 14.93 13.72 -0.43
C ASN A 242 15.62 14.31 0.82
N ARG A 243 16.22 15.52 0.72
CA ARG A 243 16.76 16.24 1.88
C ARG A 243 15.67 16.57 2.91
N CYS A 244 14.52 17.06 2.45
CA CYS A 244 13.38 17.36 3.34
C CYS A 244 12.83 16.10 4.01
N VAL A 245 12.69 15.00 3.26
CA VAL A 245 12.25 13.70 3.81
C VAL A 245 13.24 13.21 4.86
N ASN A 246 14.54 13.21 4.57
CA ASN A 246 15.57 12.77 5.52
C ASN A 246 15.59 13.65 6.77
N ARG A 247 15.41 14.96 6.63
CA ARG A 247 15.32 15.89 7.77
C ARG A 247 14.09 15.61 8.62
N ARG A 248 12.95 15.35 7.98
CA ARG A 248 11.72 14.96 8.67
C ARG A 248 11.89 13.66 9.45
N VAL A 249 12.46 12.63 8.83
CA VAL A 249 12.73 11.34 9.49
C VAL A 249 13.68 11.53 10.68
N SER A 250 14.71 12.36 10.53
CA SER A 250 15.61 12.71 11.63
C SER A 250 14.88 13.38 12.79
N TRP A 251 14.02 14.36 12.50
CA TRP A 251 13.23 15.04 13.53
C TRP A 251 12.23 14.10 14.21
N GLU A 252 11.55 13.22 13.44
CA GLU A 252 10.64 12.21 14.00
C GLU A 252 11.40 11.27 14.96
N LYS A 253 12.64 10.91 14.63
CA LYS A 253 13.51 10.12 15.51
C LYS A 253 13.85 10.90 16.78
N THR A 254 14.28 12.14 16.66
CA THR A 254 14.59 13.01 17.80
C THR A 254 13.38 13.23 18.71
N ILE A 255 12.18 13.44 18.14
CA ILE A 255 10.93 13.58 18.90
C ILE A 255 10.63 12.29 19.67
N LYS A 256 10.82 11.12 19.05
CA LYS A 256 10.64 9.83 19.75
C LYS A 256 11.63 9.66 20.89
N GLU A 257 12.90 10.02 20.69
CA GLU A 257 13.92 10.00 21.72
C GLU A 257 13.60 10.97 22.86
N LEU A 258 13.20 12.21 22.57
CA LEU A 258 12.77 13.20 23.57
C LEU A 258 11.53 12.74 24.34
N ASN A 259 10.55 12.13 23.66
CA ASN A 259 9.37 11.59 24.32
C ASN A 259 9.69 10.39 25.20
N SER A 260 10.66 9.56 24.82
CA SER A 260 11.15 8.47 25.67
C SER A 260 11.89 9.01 26.91
N LEU A 261 12.75 10.01 26.74
CA LEU A 261 13.42 10.73 27.83
C LEU A 261 12.40 11.38 28.77
N ASN A 262 11.39 12.08 28.26
CA ASN A 262 10.34 12.68 29.07
C ASN A 262 9.53 11.65 29.88
N ARG A 263 9.30 10.44 29.34
CA ARG A 263 8.69 9.34 30.09
C ARG A 263 9.62 8.87 31.21
N THR A 264 10.89 8.68 30.90
CA THR A 264 11.91 8.25 31.87
C THR A 264 12.07 9.28 33.01
N ILE A 265 12.06 10.57 32.70
CA ILE A 265 12.08 11.66 33.69
C ILE A 265 10.83 11.64 34.56
N LYS A 266 9.64 11.46 33.99
CA LYS A 266 8.36 11.40 34.72
C LYS A 266 8.24 10.19 35.64
N THR A 267 8.85 9.06 35.26
CA THR A 267 8.84 7.82 36.07
C THR A 267 9.95 7.79 37.13
N GLY A 268 10.87 8.77 37.12
CA GLY A 268 12.01 8.79 38.05
C GLY A 268 13.05 7.71 37.83
N GLU A 269 13.01 7.04 36.66
CA GLU A 269 13.87 5.90 36.33
C GLU A 269 15.05 6.28 35.42
N LEU A 270 15.68 7.44 35.66
CA LEU A 270 16.92 7.75 34.95
C LEU A 270 18.03 6.82 35.41
N LYS A 271 18.54 6.01 34.50
CA LYS A 271 19.69 5.13 34.70
C LYS A 271 20.79 5.48 33.72
N CYS A 272 22.04 5.50 34.20
CA CYS A 272 23.19 5.64 33.31
C CYS A 272 23.25 4.46 32.33
N MET A 273 23.43 4.73 31.06
CA MET A 273 23.48 3.71 30.00
C MET A 273 24.72 2.79 30.12
N ASP A 274 25.80 3.29 30.70
CA ASP A 274 27.08 2.54 30.83
C ASP A 274 27.20 1.71 32.10
N CYS A 275 26.65 2.21 33.22
CA CYS A 275 26.81 1.54 34.52
C CYS A 275 25.50 1.20 35.22
N ASN A 276 24.35 1.45 34.62
CA ASN A 276 23.00 1.25 35.19
C ASN A 276 22.72 1.94 36.53
N SER A 277 23.58 2.89 36.94
CA SER A 277 23.42 3.65 38.17
C SER A 277 22.21 4.60 38.05
N THR A 278 21.40 4.68 39.09
CA THR A 278 20.31 5.64 39.21
C THR A 278 20.76 7.00 39.79
N ASN A 279 22.00 7.10 40.19
CA ASN A 279 22.57 8.33 40.77
C ASN A 279 23.26 9.15 39.67
N ILE A 280 22.44 9.81 38.83
CA ILE A 280 22.93 10.69 37.76
C ILE A 280 22.97 12.11 38.33
N GLY A 281 24.17 12.61 38.63
CA GLY A 281 24.36 14.02 39.00
C GLY A 281 23.92 14.95 37.88
N ASN A 282 23.14 15.99 38.19
CA ASN A 282 22.72 16.98 37.22
C ASN A 282 23.92 17.93 36.92
N PRO A 283 24.53 17.87 35.73
CA PRO A 283 25.75 18.64 35.45
C PRO A 283 25.51 20.16 35.34
N GLN A 284 24.29 20.63 35.49
CA GLN A 284 23.96 22.05 35.43
C GLN A 284 23.88 22.72 36.79
N LEU A 285 23.96 21.99 37.90
CA LEU A 285 23.89 22.57 39.24
C LEU A 285 25.28 22.88 39.86
N ASP A 286 26.36 22.42 39.24
CA ASP A 286 27.75 22.64 39.75
C ASP A 286 28.47 23.81 39.06
N ARG A 287 27.75 24.74 38.43
CA ARG A 287 28.35 25.93 37.84
C ARG A 287 27.74 27.21 38.41
N VAL A 288 27.64 27.30 39.70
CA VAL A 288 27.47 28.59 40.40
C VAL A 288 28.33 28.50 41.65
N ASP A 289 29.61 28.82 41.49
CA ASP A 289 30.43 29.56 42.45
C ASP A 289 31.57 30.24 41.70
#